data_fb6b1a4de78adb5a40e3dbe1a7437c6a
#
_entry.id   fb6b1a4de78adb5a40e3dbe1a7437c6a
#
_cell.length_a   1.000
_cell.length_b   1.000
_cell.length_c   1.000
_cell.angle_alpha   90.00
_cell.angle_beta   90.00
_cell.angle_gamma   90.00
#
_symmetry.space_group_name_H-M   'P 1'
#
loop_
_entity.id
_entity.type
_entity.pdbx_description
1 polymer ?
#
loop_
_entity_poly.entity_id
_entity_poly.type
_entity_poly.pdbx_seq_one_letter_code
_entity_poly.pdbx_strand_id
1 'polypeptide(L)'
;MNTLDTQVGGTHYTDLKSQPINLIAALDLDFFQGNVVKYLTRYPYKGDPVSDLQKAADYCRKAHAKLDYKLVLGTQKTRATYAVEQHCEANVLPELVGEAMLKAILCQWREASKLIHELLDCELLKIVAEEERYNSVGEGDFYTAADGDLVLGARYSDEGQYRITEEREQYAVIRTVRGHTILKGRYPTIDEAREGVIAHREADIEARITHLTAELERSRAKHPIK
;
A
#
# COMPACT_ATOMS: atom_id res chain seq x y z
N MET A 1 32.89 6.61 -1.68
CA MET A 1 31.44 6.56 -1.39
C MET A 1 30.75 6.40 -2.73
N ASN A 2 30.02 5.31 -2.96
CA ASN A 2 29.33 5.09 -4.22
C ASN A 2 28.12 6.04 -4.28
N THR A 3 27.89 6.73 -5.38
CA THR A 3 26.75 7.65 -5.54
C THR A 3 25.40 6.98 -5.40
N LEU A 4 25.33 5.65 -5.49
CA LEU A 4 24.12 4.87 -5.28
C LEU A 4 23.83 4.57 -3.79
N ASP A 5 24.79 4.84 -2.89
CA ASP A 5 24.64 4.64 -1.44
C ASP A 5 23.92 5.82 -0.76
N THR A 6 23.59 6.88 -1.51
CA THR A 6 22.91 8.08 -1.02
C THR A 6 21.58 8.29 -1.72
N GLN A 7 20.55 8.65 -0.96
CA GLN A 7 19.21 8.94 -1.47
C GLN A 7 18.69 10.24 -0.85
N VAL A 8 18.04 11.06 -1.65
CA VAL A 8 17.29 12.23 -1.18
C VAL A 8 15.85 11.80 -0.88
N GLY A 9 15.41 11.98 0.37
CA GLY A 9 14.02 11.69 0.75
C GLY A 9 13.74 10.23 1.13
N GLY A 10 14.42 9.72 2.15
CA GLY A 10 14.22 8.38 2.73
C GLY A 10 15.27 7.36 2.31
N THR A 11 15.11 6.09 2.75
CA THR A 11 16.10 5.01 2.56
C THR A 11 15.59 3.85 1.69
N HIS A 12 14.35 3.89 1.24
CA HIS A 12 13.66 2.77 0.59
C HIS A 12 14.29 2.23 -0.70
N TYR A 13 15.30 2.90 -1.27
CA TYR A 13 16.10 2.36 -2.37
C TYR A 13 17.47 1.91 -1.90
N THR A 14 18.07 2.58 -0.91
CA THR A 14 19.38 2.19 -0.36
C THR A 14 19.31 0.91 0.44
N ASP A 15 18.14 0.57 0.99
CA ASP A 15 17.89 -0.67 1.73
C ASP A 15 17.68 -1.89 0.82
N LEU A 16 17.47 -1.67 -0.50
CA LEU A 16 17.32 -2.73 -1.48
C LEU A 16 18.68 -3.33 -1.87
N LYS A 17 18.78 -4.66 -1.93
CA LYS A 17 19.99 -5.36 -2.40
C LYS A 17 20.27 -5.12 -3.89
N SER A 18 19.21 -4.97 -4.70
CA SER A 18 19.27 -4.58 -6.09
C SER A 18 18.36 -3.37 -6.32
N GLN A 19 18.95 -2.21 -6.56
CA GLN A 19 18.18 -0.99 -6.81
C GLN A 19 17.54 -1.03 -8.22
N PRO A 20 16.30 -0.49 -8.39
CA PRO A 20 15.63 -0.47 -9.71
C PRO A 20 16.47 0.22 -10.79
N ILE A 21 17.26 1.24 -10.44
CA ILE A 21 18.11 1.97 -11.37
C ILE A 21 19.16 1.07 -12.05
N ASN A 22 19.65 0.04 -11.35
CA ASN A 22 20.62 -0.91 -11.90
C ASN A 22 19.98 -1.76 -13.01
N LEU A 23 18.75 -2.26 -12.78
CA LEU A 23 18.00 -3.02 -13.79
C LEU A 23 17.63 -2.14 -14.99
N ILE A 24 17.18 -0.90 -14.72
CA ILE A 24 16.82 0.08 -15.75
C ILE A 24 18.02 0.37 -16.66
N ALA A 25 19.20 0.69 -16.07
CA ALA A 25 20.42 0.98 -16.82
C ALA A 25 20.96 -0.26 -17.55
N ALA A 26 20.95 -1.44 -16.91
CA ALA A 26 21.46 -2.67 -17.51
C ALA A 26 20.67 -3.11 -18.75
N LEU A 27 19.39 -2.80 -18.82
CA LEU A 27 18.51 -3.17 -19.92
C LEU A 27 18.19 -2.01 -20.88
N ASP A 28 18.73 -0.81 -20.64
CA ASP A 28 18.44 0.42 -21.40
C ASP A 28 16.93 0.67 -21.53
N LEU A 29 16.25 0.64 -20.38
CA LEU A 29 14.80 0.79 -20.32
C LEU A 29 14.37 2.24 -20.57
N ASP A 30 13.29 2.41 -21.32
CA ASP A 30 12.70 3.72 -21.52
C ASP A 30 11.99 4.26 -20.27
N PHE A 31 11.48 5.49 -20.35
CA PHE A 31 10.79 6.17 -19.26
C PHE A 31 9.61 5.36 -18.71
N PHE A 32 8.80 4.73 -19.56
CA PHE A 32 7.62 3.98 -19.12
C PHE A 32 8.02 2.66 -18.46
N GLN A 33 8.88 1.89 -19.10
CA GLN A 33 9.43 0.64 -18.57
C GLN A 33 10.12 0.88 -17.22
N GLY A 34 10.97 1.91 -17.15
CA GLY A 34 11.71 2.26 -15.94
C GLY A 34 10.80 2.65 -14.78
N ASN A 35 9.70 3.37 -15.04
CA ASN A 35 8.74 3.69 -13.98
C ASN A 35 7.96 2.47 -13.51
N VAL A 36 7.54 1.57 -14.41
CA VAL A 36 6.89 0.31 -14.01
C VAL A 36 7.81 -0.51 -13.12
N VAL A 37 9.06 -0.75 -13.54
CA VAL A 37 10.08 -1.46 -12.75
C VAL A 37 10.26 -0.80 -11.38
N LYS A 38 10.45 0.52 -11.35
CA LYS A 38 10.62 1.28 -10.10
C LYS A 38 9.47 1.07 -9.12
N TYR A 39 8.22 1.19 -9.57
CA TYR A 39 7.07 1.06 -8.69
C TYR A 39 6.84 -0.39 -8.25
N LEU A 40 7.02 -1.37 -9.13
CA LEU A 40 6.92 -2.79 -8.82
C LEU A 40 8.02 -3.25 -7.84
N THR A 41 9.23 -2.70 -7.91
CA THR A 41 10.28 -3.02 -6.94
C THR A 41 9.95 -2.43 -5.57
N ARG A 42 9.35 -1.24 -5.51
CA ARG A 42 9.21 -0.46 -4.30
C ARG A 42 7.96 -0.76 -3.48
N TYR A 43 6.88 -1.21 -4.12
CA TYR A 43 5.56 -1.32 -3.49
C TYR A 43 5.56 -2.14 -2.19
N PRO A 44 6.33 -3.23 -2.05
CA PRO A 44 6.29 -4.02 -0.82
C PRO A 44 6.96 -3.34 0.38
N TYR A 45 7.77 -2.29 0.14
CA TYR A 45 8.66 -1.70 1.16
C TYR A 45 8.28 -0.30 1.58
N LYS A 46 7.44 0.42 0.82
CA LYS A 46 7.20 1.85 1.05
C LYS A 46 6.03 2.19 1.96
N GLY A 47 5.27 1.23 2.43
CA GLY A 47 4.13 1.45 3.34
C GLY A 47 2.84 1.93 2.66
N ASP A 48 2.82 2.12 1.32
CA ASP A 48 1.62 2.38 0.52
C ASP A 48 1.65 1.54 -0.76
N PRO A 49 1.41 0.22 -0.64
CA PRO A 49 1.49 -0.71 -1.76
C PRO A 49 0.45 -0.42 -2.84
N VAL A 50 -0.77 -0.05 -2.45
CA VAL A 50 -1.89 0.22 -3.36
C VAL A 50 -1.54 1.38 -4.30
N SER A 51 -1.05 2.50 -3.76
CA SER A 51 -0.67 3.68 -4.55
C SER A 51 0.45 3.38 -5.55
N ASP A 52 1.46 2.59 -5.17
CA ASP A 52 2.57 2.27 -6.07
C ASP A 52 2.13 1.28 -7.17
N LEU A 53 1.29 0.30 -6.87
CA LEU A 53 0.71 -0.58 -7.90
C LEU A 53 -0.21 0.17 -8.86
N GLN A 54 -1.04 1.10 -8.37
CA GLN A 54 -1.86 1.97 -9.22
C GLN A 54 -1.01 2.81 -10.18
N LYS A 55 0.13 3.36 -9.71
CA LYS A 55 1.08 4.10 -10.56
C LYS A 55 1.71 3.19 -11.61
N ALA A 56 2.12 1.98 -11.25
CA ALA A 56 2.67 1.01 -12.21
C ALA A 56 1.66 0.69 -13.32
N ALA A 57 0.40 0.41 -12.97
CA ALA A 57 -0.68 0.18 -13.94
C ALA A 57 -0.94 1.39 -14.83
N ASP A 58 -0.92 2.61 -14.28
CA ASP A 58 -1.11 3.85 -15.04
C ASP A 58 0.01 4.08 -16.06
N TYR A 59 1.27 3.75 -15.71
CA TYR A 59 2.38 3.80 -16.66
C TYR A 59 2.23 2.77 -17.78
N CYS A 60 1.77 1.55 -17.51
CA CYS A 60 1.45 0.57 -18.55
C CYS A 60 0.36 1.08 -19.50
N ARG A 61 -0.71 1.67 -18.96
CA ARG A 61 -1.80 2.25 -19.75
C ARG A 61 -1.32 3.41 -20.64
N LYS A 62 -0.50 4.31 -20.09
CA LYS A 62 0.07 5.45 -20.82
C LYS A 62 1.03 4.99 -21.92
N ALA A 63 1.86 3.99 -21.65
CA ALA A 63 2.76 3.40 -22.63
C ALA A 63 1.96 2.76 -23.79
N HIS A 64 0.95 1.95 -23.46
CA HIS A 64 0.08 1.33 -24.46
C HIS A 64 -0.61 2.36 -25.39
N ALA A 65 -1.00 3.51 -24.83
CA ALA A 65 -1.66 4.56 -25.60
C ALA A 65 -0.71 5.42 -26.48
N LYS A 66 0.60 5.48 -26.11
CA LYS A 66 1.55 6.41 -26.74
C LYS A 66 2.62 5.75 -27.61
N LEU A 67 2.92 4.47 -27.38
CA LEU A 67 4.00 3.80 -28.06
C LEU A 67 3.44 2.82 -29.11
N ASP A 68 3.89 2.96 -30.35
CA ASP A 68 3.79 1.90 -31.33
C ASP A 68 4.60 0.69 -30.87
N TYR A 69 4.14 -0.51 -31.22
CA TYR A 69 4.75 -1.76 -30.80
C TYR A 69 6.25 -1.80 -31.15
N LYS A 70 7.11 -1.81 -30.14
CA LYS A 70 8.52 -2.14 -30.30
C LYS A 70 8.67 -3.66 -30.45
N LEU A 71 9.24 -4.11 -31.52
CA LEU A 71 9.61 -5.52 -31.71
C LEU A 71 10.78 -5.85 -30.76
N VAL A 72 10.56 -6.76 -29.80
CA VAL A 72 11.62 -7.23 -28.91
C VAL A 72 12.27 -8.47 -29.50
N LEU A 73 13.58 -8.41 -29.75
CA LEU A 73 14.34 -9.54 -30.29
C LEU A 73 14.50 -10.66 -29.23
N GLY A 74 14.63 -11.91 -29.70
CA GLY A 74 14.76 -13.08 -28.83
C GLY A 74 15.94 -12.98 -27.83
N THR A 75 17.07 -12.43 -28.24
CA THR A 75 18.25 -12.19 -27.38
C THR A 75 17.98 -11.18 -26.30
N GLN A 76 17.20 -10.13 -26.58
CA GLN A 76 16.76 -9.14 -25.56
C GLN A 76 15.82 -9.79 -24.55
N LYS A 77 14.93 -10.68 -25.00
CA LYS A 77 14.03 -11.41 -24.10
C LYS A 77 14.83 -12.26 -23.09
N THR A 78 15.79 -13.06 -23.55
CA THR A 78 16.62 -13.90 -22.67
C THR A 78 17.40 -13.07 -21.65
N ARG A 79 17.99 -11.95 -22.10
CA ARG A 79 18.71 -11.01 -21.22
C ARG A 79 17.79 -10.39 -20.19
N ALA A 80 16.60 -9.95 -20.59
CA ALA A 80 15.60 -9.35 -19.71
C ALA A 80 15.11 -10.37 -18.68
N THR A 81 14.79 -11.60 -19.09
CA THR A 81 14.35 -12.66 -18.17
C THR A 81 15.38 -12.89 -17.08
N TYR A 82 16.64 -13.15 -17.44
CA TYR A 82 17.70 -13.36 -16.46
C TYR A 82 17.89 -12.17 -15.51
N ALA A 83 17.91 -10.95 -16.04
CA ALA A 83 18.11 -9.74 -15.22
C ALA A 83 16.96 -9.50 -14.25
N VAL A 84 15.71 -9.74 -14.65
CA VAL A 84 14.53 -9.64 -13.81
C VAL A 84 14.54 -10.70 -12.71
N GLU A 85 14.87 -11.96 -13.05
CA GLU A 85 15.01 -13.05 -12.07
C GLU A 85 16.02 -12.68 -10.99
N GLN A 86 17.22 -12.25 -11.38
CA GLN A 86 18.25 -11.82 -10.42
C GLN A 86 17.81 -10.63 -9.55
N HIS A 87 17.10 -9.67 -10.14
CA HIS A 87 16.57 -8.51 -9.41
C HIS A 87 15.49 -8.91 -8.39
N CYS A 88 14.57 -9.79 -8.79
CA CYS A 88 13.50 -10.29 -7.91
C CYS A 88 14.05 -11.17 -6.79
N GLU A 89 14.98 -12.06 -7.11
CA GLU A 89 15.64 -12.92 -6.11
C GLU A 89 16.40 -12.09 -5.06
N ALA A 90 17.20 -11.13 -5.50
CA ALA A 90 17.95 -10.24 -4.61
C ALA A 90 17.06 -9.47 -3.63
N ASN A 91 15.89 -9.04 -4.09
CA ASN A 91 14.95 -8.25 -3.30
C ASN A 91 13.78 -9.08 -2.71
N VAL A 92 13.80 -10.39 -2.84
CA VAL A 92 12.74 -11.30 -2.33
C VAL A 92 11.34 -10.86 -2.81
N LEU A 93 11.23 -10.48 -4.10
CA LEU A 93 9.96 -10.08 -4.69
C LEU A 93 9.13 -11.30 -5.09
N PRO A 94 7.78 -11.22 -4.99
CA PRO A 94 6.90 -12.28 -5.45
C PRO A 94 7.08 -12.60 -6.95
N GLU A 95 6.88 -13.87 -7.34
CA GLU A 95 6.99 -14.32 -8.74
C GLU A 95 6.13 -13.48 -9.69
N LEU A 96 4.89 -13.18 -9.29
CA LEU A 96 3.96 -12.35 -10.07
C LEU A 96 4.50 -10.94 -10.37
N VAL A 97 5.33 -10.38 -9.48
CA VAL A 97 6.00 -9.10 -9.69
C VAL A 97 7.05 -9.21 -10.80
N GLY A 98 7.86 -10.27 -10.77
CA GLY A 98 8.85 -10.55 -11.81
C GLY A 98 8.20 -10.74 -13.18
N GLU A 99 7.10 -11.47 -13.23
CA GLU A 99 6.33 -11.67 -14.46
C GLU A 99 5.78 -10.33 -14.99
N ALA A 100 5.16 -9.51 -14.14
CA ALA A 100 4.66 -8.19 -14.51
C ALA A 100 5.77 -7.25 -15.02
N MET A 101 6.94 -7.25 -14.35
CA MET A 101 8.12 -6.50 -14.81
C MET A 101 8.58 -6.97 -16.19
N LEU A 102 8.71 -8.28 -16.36
CA LEU A 102 9.16 -8.87 -17.65
C LEU A 102 8.19 -8.50 -18.78
N LYS A 103 6.88 -8.60 -18.56
CA LYS A 103 5.87 -8.19 -19.54
C LYS A 103 6.01 -6.70 -19.91
N ALA A 104 6.20 -5.80 -18.93
CA ALA A 104 6.41 -4.39 -19.19
C ALA A 104 7.71 -4.12 -19.99
N ILE A 105 8.82 -4.77 -19.61
CA ILE A 105 10.11 -4.68 -20.33
C ILE A 105 10.00 -5.17 -21.77
N LEU A 106 9.20 -6.20 -22.01
CA LEU A 106 8.93 -6.72 -23.34
C LEU A 106 7.85 -5.94 -24.11
N CYS A 107 7.42 -4.78 -23.63
CA CYS A 107 6.36 -3.92 -24.19
C CYS A 107 5.00 -4.63 -24.33
N GLN A 108 4.77 -5.69 -23.55
CA GLN A 108 3.49 -6.40 -23.45
C GLN A 108 2.61 -5.70 -22.41
N TRP A 109 2.23 -4.46 -22.70
CA TRP A 109 1.64 -3.52 -21.74
C TRP A 109 0.29 -3.97 -21.18
N ARG A 110 -0.54 -4.66 -21.99
CA ARG A 110 -1.83 -5.18 -21.54
C ARG A 110 -1.66 -6.32 -20.54
N GLU A 111 -0.75 -7.24 -20.85
CA GLU A 111 -0.43 -8.36 -19.98
C GLU A 111 0.22 -7.88 -18.67
N ALA A 112 1.16 -6.95 -18.76
CA ALA A 112 1.75 -6.31 -17.58
C ALA A 112 0.69 -5.65 -16.70
N SER A 113 -0.21 -4.86 -17.31
CA SER A 113 -1.29 -4.19 -16.59
C SER A 113 -2.24 -5.19 -15.90
N LYS A 114 -2.55 -6.31 -16.55
CA LYS A 114 -3.40 -7.36 -15.97
C LYS A 114 -2.76 -7.94 -14.70
N LEU A 115 -1.48 -8.35 -14.77
CA LEU A 115 -0.75 -8.90 -13.63
C LEU A 115 -0.62 -7.88 -12.48
N ILE A 116 -0.44 -6.59 -12.80
CA ILE A 116 -0.39 -5.53 -11.80
C ILE A 116 -1.75 -5.35 -11.10
N HIS A 117 -2.87 -5.51 -11.81
CA HIS A 117 -4.19 -5.49 -11.19
C HIS A 117 -4.46 -6.72 -10.32
N GLU A 118 -3.94 -7.90 -10.68
CA GLU A 118 -3.98 -9.07 -9.82
C GLU A 118 -3.20 -8.83 -8.52
N LEU A 119 -2.02 -8.20 -8.58
CA LEU A 119 -1.27 -7.78 -7.39
C LEU A 119 -2.06 -6.76 -6.55
N LEU A 120 -2.69 -5.78 -7.20
CA LEU A 120 -3.50 -4.76 -6.53
C LEU A 120 -4.70 -5.38 -5.81
N ASP A 121 -5.40 -6.31 -6.45
CA ASP A 121 -6.51 -7.06 -5.84
C ASP A 121 -6.04 -7.84 -4.61
N CYS A 122 -4.87 -8.50 -4.69
CA CYS A 122 -4.29 -9.21 -3.54
C CYS A 122 -3.97 -8.26 -2.37
N GLU A 123 -3.39 -7.09 -2.64
CA GLU A 123 -3.08 -6.12 -1.58
C GLU A 123 -4.34 -5.53 -0.95
N LEU A 124 -5.36 -5.18 -1.74
CA LEU A 124 -6.64 -4.71 -1.23
C LEU A 124 -7.33 -5.77 -0.36
N LEU A 125 -7.32 -7.04 -0.78
CA LEU A 125 -7.87 -8.15 0.03
C LEU A 125 -7.11 -8.36 1.34
N LYS A 126 -5.78 -8.19 1.36
CA LYS A 126 -5.00 -8.24 2.61
C LYS A 126 -5.43 -7.13 3.56
N ILE A 127 -5.58 -5.90 3.06
CA ILE A 127 -6.01 -4.76 3.88
C ILE A 127 -7.42 -5.02 4.44
N VAL A 128 -8.36 -5.49 3.62
CA VAL A 128 -9.71 -5.83 4.10
C VAL A 128 -9.66 -6.92 5.17
N ALA A 129 -8.90 -8.00 4.96
CA ALA A 129 -8.76 -9.08 5.93
C ALA A 129 -8.09 -8.64 7.24
N GLU A 130 -7.15 -7.69 7.17
CA GLU A 130 -6.55 -7.07 8.35
C GLU A 130 -7.56 -6.20 9.11
N GLU A 131 -8.35 -5.40 8.42
CA GLU A 131 -9.41 -4.59 9.03
C GLU A 131 -10.50 -5.48 9.69
N GLU A 132 -10.94 -6.55 9.02
CA GLU A 132 -11.89 -7.51 9.59
C GLU A 132 -11.34 -8.21 10.84
N ARG A 133 -10.06 -8.60 10.82
CA ARG A 133 -9.40 -9.19 12.00
C ARG A 133 -9.30 -8.18 13.15
N TYR A 134 -9.22 -6.91 12.85
CA TYR A 134 -9.15 -5.82 13.81
C TYR A 134 -10.48 -5.57 14.52
N ASN A 135 -11.63 -5.85 13.87
CA ASN A 135 -12.96 -5.78 14.48
C ASN A 135 -13.19 -6.80 15.62
N SER A 136 -12.35 -7.83 15.70
CA SER A 136 -12.45 -8.86 16.74
C SER A 136 -11.74 -8.48 18.06
N VAL A 137 -11.24 -7.25 18.19
CA VAL A 137 -10.44 -6.81 19.35
C VAL A 137 -11.36 -6.30 20.48
N GLY A 138 -11.32 -6.99 21.61
CA GLY A 138 -12.13 -6.73 22.78
C GLY A 138 -11.60 -5.64 23.72
N GLU A 139 -12.25 -5.48 24.88
CA GLU A 139 -12.00 -4.47 25.93
C GLU A 139 -10.53 -4.34 26.44
N GLY A 140 -9.64 -5.29 26.09
CA GLY A 140 -8.27 -5.37 26.63
C GLY A 140 -7.24 -4.39 26.04
N ASP A 141 -7.60 -3.59 25.03
CA ASP A 141 -6.65 -2.72 24.32
C ASP A 141 -6.57 -1.28 24.86
N PHE A 142 -7.35 -0.95 25.89
CA PHE A 142 -7.24 0.32 26.56
C PHE A 142 -6.09 0.31 27.58
N TYR A 143 -5.31 1.37 27.60
CA TYR A 143 -4.29 1.63 28.61
C TYR A 143 -4.48 3.01 29.25
N THR A 144 -4.06 3.16 30.51
CA THR A 144 -4.09 4.45 31.17
C THR A 144 -2.82 5.23 30.84
N ALA A 145 -2.97 6.42 30.29
CA ALA A 145 -1.89 7.35 30.03
C ALA A 145 -1.37 8.00 31.33
N ALA A 146 -0.21 8.67 31.26
CA ALA A 146 0.42 9.30 32.43
C ALA A 146 -0.42 10.44 33.07
N ASP A 147 -1.33 11.04 32.30
CA ASP A 147 -2.28 12.07 32.72
C ASP A 147 -3.59 11.50 33.33
N GLY A 148 -3.72 10.17 33.39
CA GLY A 148 -4.88 9.47 33.91
C GLY A 148 -5.96 9.14 32.87
N ASP A 149 -5.83 9.64 31.64
CA ASP A 149 -6.77 9.35 30.56
C ASP A 149 -6.70 7.89 30.12
N LEU A 150 -7.83 7.33 29.75
CA LEU A 150 -7.89 6.01 29.13
C LEU A 150 -7.71 6.13 27.62
N VAL A 151 -6.77 5.40 27.08
CA VAL A 151 -6.38 5.51 25.69
C VAL A 151 -6.50 4.17 24.98
N LEU A 152 -7.19 4.15 23.84
CA LEU A 152 -7.14 3.09 22.87
C LEU A 152 -6.09 3.46 21.80
N GLY A 153 -4.99 2.69 21.75
CA GLY A 153 -3.89 2.93 20.82
C GLY A 153 -4.30 2.70 19.36
N ALA A 154 -3.76 3.53 18.47
CA ALA A 154 -3.80 3.25 17.05
C ALA A 154 -2.75 2.19 16.68
N ARG A 155 -3.09 1.19 15.89
CA ARG A 155 -2.11 0.22 15.35
C ARG A 155 -1.40 0.78 14.12
N TYR A 156 -2.07 1.67 13.37
CA TYR A 156 -1.53 2.32 12.18
C TYR A 156 -1.51 3.84 12.36
N SER A 157 -0.54 4.50 11.74
CA SER A 157 -0.30 5.94 11.90
C SER A 157 -1.44 6.84 11.41
N ASP A 158 -2.34 6.33 10.59
CA ASP A 158 -3.46 7.04 9.98
C ASP A 158 -4.82 6.76 10.63
N GLU A 159 -4.95 5.73 11.49
CA GLU A 159 -6.21 5.41 12.19
C GLU A 159 -6.59 6.43 13.25
N GLY A 160 -5.60 7.07 13.83
CA GLY A 160 -5.79 7.96 14.96
C GLY A 160 -5.88 7.24 16.30
N GLN A 161 -5.77 8.01 17.35
CA GLN A 161 -5.82 7.56 18.73
C GLN A 161 -7.12 8.02 19.35
N TYR A 162 -7.83 7.11 20.00
CA TYR A 162 -8.99 7.46 20.84
C TYR A 162 -8.53 7.68 22.27
N ARG A 163 -9.05 8.72 22.90
CA ARG A 163 -8.79 9.08 24.29
C ARG A 163 -10.10 9.34 24.99
N ILE A 164 -10.27 8.82 26.20
CA ILE A 164 -11.38 9.12 27.11
C ILE A 164 -10.85 10.00 28.22
N THR A 165 -11.34 11.21 28.31
CA THR A 165 -10.96 12.21 29.32
C THR A 165 -12.15 12.50 30.22
N GLU A 166 -11.93 12.54 31.56
CA GLU A 166 -12.95 12.97 32.49
C GLU A 166 -13.09 14.50 32.44
N GLU A 167 -14.30 14.98 32.12
CA GLU A 167 -14.64 16.40 32.08
C GLU A 167 -15.83 16.68 32.97
N ARG A 168 -15.59 17.22 34.18
CA ARG A 168 -16.60 17.56 35.19
C ARG A 168 -17.55 16.40 35.49
N GLU A 169 -18.45 15.96 35.36
CA GLU A 169 -19.32 14.82 35.65
C GLU A 169 -19.58 13.93 34.41
N GLN A 170 -18.76 14.05 33.36
CA GLN A 170 -18.93 13.30 32.14
C GLN A 170 -17.57 12.83 31.56
N TYR A 171 -17.61 11.85 30.67
CA TYR A 171 -16.45 11.34 29.97
C TYR A 171 -16.51 11.75 28.49
N ALA A 172 -15.56 12.56 28.06
CA ALA A 172 -15.43 12.97 26.68
C ALA A 172 -14.60 11.94 25.88
N VAL A 173 -15.13 11.45 24.77
CA VAL A 173 -14.42 10.62 23.80
C VAL A 173 -13.83 11.51 22.72
N ILE A 174 -12.53 11.52 22.62
CA ILE A 174 -11.75 12.36 21.70
C ILE A 174 -10.97 11.45 20.76
N ARG A 175 -11.00 11.73 19.46
CA ARG A 175 -10.15 11.09 18.45
C ARG A 175 -9.13 12.08 17.91
N THR A 176 -7.86 11.68 17.90
CA THR A 176 -6.79 12.47 17.28
C THR A 176 -6.24 11.72 16.07
N VAL A 177 -6.34 12.34 14.89
CA VAL A 177 -5.81 11.80 13.63
C VAL A 177 -4.91 12.86 12.99
N ARG A 178 -3.65 12.51 12.69
CA ARG A 178 -2.68 13.41 12.05
C ARG A 178 -2.58 14.79 12.72
N GLY A 179 -2.63 14.82 14.04
CA GLY A 179 -2.59 16.05 14.83
C GLY A 179 -3.90 16.84 14.93
N HIS A 180 -4.96 16.39 14.27
CA HIS A 180 -6.30 16.99 14.39
C HIS A 180 -7.12 16.23 15.41
N THR A 181 -7.71 16.96 16.37
CA THR A 181 -8.52 16.39 17.45
C THR A 181 -10.00 16.66 17.20
N ILE A 182 -10.81 15.61 17.29
CA ILE A 182 -12.25 15.65 17.05
C ILE A 182 -12.95 15.05 18.27
N LEU A 183 -13.91 15.79 18.86
CA LEU A 183 -14.81 15.25 19.88
C LEU A 183 -15.80 14.28 19.20
N LYS A 184 -15.87 13.04 19.68
CA LYS A 184 -16.77 12.00 19.18
C LYS A 184 -18.06 11.88 20.00
N GLY A 185 -18.01 12.16 21.29
CA GLY A 185 -19.18 12.12 22.16
C GLY A 185 -18.86 12.46 23.59
N ARG A 186 -19.91 12.61 24.43
CA ARG A 186 -19.84 12.70 25.88
C ARG A 186 -20.77 11.68 26.50
N TYR A 187 -20.31 11.02 27.54
CA TYR A 187 -20.97 9.87 28.15
C TYR A 187 -21.01 10.07 29.69
N PRO A 188 -22.08 9.63 30.36
CA PRO A 188 -22.20 9.78 31.81
C PRO A 188 -21.26 8.88 32.61
N THR A 189 -20.89 7.72 32.04
CA THR A 189 -19.97 6.78 32.70
C THR A 189 -18.79 6.42 31.82
N ILE A 190 -17.71 5.94 32.44
CA ILE A 190 -16.52 5.49 31.72
C ILE A 190 -16.80 4.25 30.85
N ASP A 191 -17.69 3.38 31.31
CA ASP A 191 -18.03 2.15 30.55
C ASP A 191 -18.83 2.50 29.29
N GLU A 192 -19.81 3.44 29.40
CA GLU A 192 -20.50 3.95 28.21
C GLU A 192 -19.55 4.69 27.25
N ALA A 193 -18.54 5.40 27.78
CA ALA A 193 -17.52 6.02 26.95
C ALA A 193 -16.65 4.99 26.23
N ARG A 194 -16.28 3.87 26.87
CA ARG A 194 -15.58 2.76 26.25
C ARG A 194 -16.39 2.12 25.12
N GLU A 195 -17.66 1.83 25.38
CA GLU A 195 -18.60 1.33 24.37
C GLU A 195 -18.72 2.30 23.20
N GLY A 196 -18.79 3.61 23.48
CA GLY A 196 -18.79 4.68 22.48
C GLY A 196 -17.53 4.69 21.61
N VAL A 197 -16.34 4.47 22.21
CA VAL A 197 -15.09 4.34 21.44
C VAL A 197 -15.13 3.13 20.52
N ILE A 198 -15.57 1.98 21.04
CA ILE A 198 -15.69 0.75 20.25
C ILE A 198 -16.64 0.97 19.07
N ALA A 199 -17.84 1.50 19.30
CA ALA A 199 -18.83 1.76 18.26
C ALA A 199 -18.32 2.74 17.19
N HIS A 200 -17.63 3.82 17.59
CA HIS A 200 -17.03 4.76 16.64
C HIS A 200 -15.94 4.13 15.81
N ARG A 201 -15.12 3.26 16.40
CA ARG A 201 -14.06 2.55 15.71
C ARG A 201 -14.63 1.55 14.70
N GLU A 202 -15.62 0.76 15.10
CA GLU A 202 -16.30 -0.18 14.22
C GLU A 202 -16.90 0.54 13.01
N ALA A 203 -17.59 1.67 13.21
CA ALA A 203 -18.15 2.46 12.12
C ALA A 203 -17.06 3.02 11.16
N ASP A 204 -15.92 3.48 11.71
CA ASP A 204 -14.80 3.95 10.88
C ASP A 204 -14.20 2.80 10.05
N ILE A 205 -14.08 1.59 10.63
CA ILE A 205 -13.57 0.39 9.96
C ILE A 205 -14.54 -0.08 8.87
N GLU A 206 -15.84 -0.16 9.15
CA GLU A 206 -16.86 -0.52 8.17
C GLU A 206 -16.86 0.44 6.97
N ALA A 207 -16.74 1.75 7.23
CA ALA A 207 -16.63 2.75 6.17
C ALA A 207 -15.39 2.54 5.31
N ARG A 208 -14.25 2.18 5.93
CA ARG A 208 -13.00 1.90 5.22
C ARG A 208 -13.08 0.61 4.40
N ILE A 209 -13.61 -0.48 4.95
CA ILE A 209 -13.86 -1.73 4.23
C ILE A 209 -14.77 -1.47 3.02
N THR A 210 -15.87 -0.74 3.21
CA THR A 210 -16.79 -0.39 2.13
C THR A 210 -16.08 0.39 1.01
N HIS A 211 -15.23 1.35 1.37
CA HIS A 211 -14.46 2.13 0.41
C HIS A 211 -13.47 1.25 -0.38
N LEU A 212 -12.71 0.40 0.30
CA LEU A 212 -11.73 -0.51 -0.31
C LEU A 212 -12.39 -1.55 -1.20
N THR A 213 -13.53 -2.11 -0.78
CA THR A 213 -14.32 -3.04 -1.59
C THR A 213 -14.83 -2.37 -2.88
N ALA A 214 -15.34 -1.13 -2.78
CA ALA A 214 -15.76 -0.38 -3.95
C ALA A 214 -14.58 -0.01 -4.86
N GLU A 215 -13.38 0.19 -4.32
CA GLU A 215 -12.17 0.42 -5.11
C GLU A 215 -11.74 -0.85 -5.86
N LEU A 216 -11.79 -2.01 -5.19
CA LEU A 216 -11.53 -3.31 -5.78
C LEU A 216 -12.51 -3.61 -6.93
N GLU A 217 -13.81 -3.40 -6.73
CA GLU A 217 -14.83 -3.58 -7.78
C GLU A 217 -14.59 -2.64 -8.98
N ARG A 218 -14.24 -1.38 -8.72
CA ARG A 218 -13.89 -0.42 -9.78
C ARG A 218 -12.64 -0.84 -10.56
N SER A 219 -11.63 -1.39 -9.88
CA SER A 219 -10.43 -1.94 -10.50
C SER A 219 -10.79 -3.11 -11.42
N ARG A 220 -11.56 -4.08 -10.94
CA ARG A 220 -12.03 -5.25 -11.71
C ARG A 220 -12.89 -4.87 -12.90
N ALA A 221 -13.79 -3.90 -12.75
CA ALA A 221 -14.67 -3.43 -13.84
C ALA A 221 -13.90 -2.75 -14.97
N LYS A 222 -12.81 -2.05 -14.66
CA LYS A 222 -11.95 -1.40 -15.66
C LYS A 222 -11.09 -2.39 -16.45
N HIS A 223 -10.84 -3.55 -15.88
CA HIS A 223 -9.97 -4.59 -16.45
C HIS A 223 -10.61 -5.97 -16.35
N PRO A 224 -11.77 -6.19 -17.04
CA PRO A 224 -12.43 -7.50 -17.01
C PRO A 224 -11.46 -8.57 -17.54
N ILE A 225 -11.23 -9.57 -16.71
CA ILE A 225 -10.48 -10.78 -17.08
C ILE A 225 -11.36 -11.52 -18.11
N LYS A 226 -11.04 -11.38 -19.40
CA LYS A 226 -11.61 -12.18 -20.49
C LYS A 226 -10.62 -13.24 -20.90
#